data_993f100fead1d28af9156f7445843a77
#
_entry.id   993f100fead1d28af9156f7445843a77
#
_cell.length_a   1.000
_cell.length_b   1.000
_cell.length_c   1.000
_cell.angle_alpha   90.00
_cell.angle_beta   90.00
_cell.angle_gamma   90.00
#
_symmetry.space_group_name_H-M   'P 1'
#
loop_
_entity.id
_entity.type
_entity.pdbx_description
1 polymer ?
#
loop_
_entity_poly.entity_id
_entity_poly.type
_entity_poly.pdbx_seq_one_letter_code
_entity_poly.pdbx_strand_id
1 'polypeptide(L)'
;MSPSIESNASGNSFLNLVNLPFHEAGHIVFRPFGAFITSLGGTLGQLLMPLICMGVLLLKKRDPFGASVALWWFGENFLDIAPYMNDARAGQLPLLGGNFGHSAPYGFHDWQYLLTESGLLQYDHILAKAAFLMGSIIMLLSLLWGGFLLLKQISP
;
A
#
# COMPACT_ATOMS: atom_id res chain seq x y z
N MET A 1 3.57 -8.16 -18.03
CA MET A 1 3.32 -7.71 -16.64
C MET A 1 4.37 -8.31 -15.72
N SER A 2 4.59 -7.73 -14.52
CA SER A 2 5.48 -8.34 -13.54
C SER A 2 4.80 -9.60 -12.96
N PRO A 3 5.44 -10.78 -12.96
CA PRO A 3 4.83 -12.00 -12.40
C PRO A 3 4.37 -11.84 -10.95
N SER A 4 5.04 -10.99 -10.17
CA SER A 4 4.69 -10.72 -8.77
C SER A 4 3.37 -9.94 -8.61
N ILE A 5 2.99 -9.10 -9.56
CA ILE A 5 1.69 -8.41 -9.55
C ILE A 5 0.57 -9.40 -9.91
N GLU A 6 0.78 -10.23 -10.93
CA GLU A 6 -0.22 -11.20 -11.38
C GLU A 6 -0.45 -12.33 -10.37
N SER A 7 0.60 -12.77 -9.69
CA SER A 7 0.53 -13.83 -8.69
C SER A 7 -0.03 -13.36 -7.33
N ASN A 8 -0.27 -12.06 -7.15
CA ASN A 8 -0.64 -11.47 -5.86
C ASN A 8 0.29 -11.90 -4.72
N ALA A 9 1.60 -11.93 -4.99
CA ALA A 9 2.58 -12.43 -4.01
C ALA A 9 2.61 -11.59 -2.73
N SER A 10 2.43 -10.27 -2.83
CA SER A 10 2.35 -9.37 -1.67
C SER A 10 1.06 -9.57 -0.87
N GLY A 11 -0.09 -9.71 -1.51
CA GLY A 11 -1.37 -9.97 -0.83
C GLY A 11 -1.41 -11.30 -0.06
N ASN A 12 -0.53 -12.25 -0.40
CA ASN A 12 -0.36 -13.49 0.34
C ASN A 12 0.76 -13.42 1.40
N SER A 13 1.36 -12.26 1.61
CA SER A 13 2.44 -12.06 2.58
C SER A 13 1.91 -11.85 3.99
N PHE A 14 2.79 -12.10 4.99
CA PHE A 14 2.51 -11.73 6.39
C PHE A 14 2.27 -10.21 6.54
N LEU A 15 2.95 -9.39 5.74
CA LEU A 15 2.83 -7.94 5.83
C LEU A 15 1.45 -7.44 5.38
N ASN A 16 0.80 -8.11 4.45
CA ASN A 16 -0.59 -7.81 4.10
C ASN A 16 -1.50 -7.91 5.34
N LEU A 17 -1.30 -8.93 6.19
CA LEU A 17 -2.05 -9.07 7.45
C LEU A 17 -1.77 -7.93 8.44
N VAL A 18 -0.60 -7.30 8.38
CA VAL A 18 -0.25 -6.12 9.17
C VAL A 18 -0.89 -4.86 8.57
N ASN A 19 -0.91 -4.74 7.24
CA ASN A 19 -1.45 -3.57 6.52
C ASN A 19 -2.98 -3.52 6.59
N LEU A 20 -3.64 -4.67 6.53
CA LEU A 20 -5.10 -4.81 6.44
C LEU A 20 -5.88 -4.08 7.55
N PRO A 21 -5.54 -4.18 8.85
CA PRO A 21 -6.22 -3.40 9.89
C PRO A 21 -6.16 -1.89 9.69
N PHE A 22 -5.08 -1.36 9.14
CA PHE A 22 -4.93 0.06 8.84
C PHE A 22 -5.72 0.47 7.61
N HIS A 23 -5.83 -0.41 6.62
CA HIS A 23 -6.69 -0.25 5.46
C HIS A 23 -8.16 -0.12 5.91
N GLU A 24 -8.67 -1.08 6.70
CA GLU A 24 -10.03 -1.06 7.20
C GLU A 24 -10.32 0.14 8.12
N ALA A 25 -9.38 0.47 9.00
CA ALA A 25 -9.48 1.66 9.83
C ALA A 25 -9.53 2.96 8.98
N GLY A 26 -8.83 2.98 7.87
CA GLY A 26 -8.85 4.08 6.92
C GLY A 26 -10.26 4.36 6.37
N HIS A 27 -10.99 3.34 5.97
CA HIS A 27 -12.39 3.49 5.53
C HIS A 27 -13.26 4.15 6.60
N ILE A 28 -13.07 3.76 7.87
CA ILE A 28 -13.84 4.32 9.00
C ILE A 28 -13.47 5.79 9.24
N VAL A 29 -12.17 6.10 9.29
CA VAL A 29 -11.66 7.46 9.55
C VAL A 29 -12.07 8.44 8.46
N PHE A 30 -12.03 8.01 7.20
CA PHE A 30 -12.33 8.87 6.05
C PHE A 30 -13.80 8.87 5.64
N ARG A 31 -14.65 8.07 6.28
CA ARG A 31 -16.10 7.97 6.00
C ARG A 31 -16.85 9.30 5.98
N PRO A 32 -16.57 10.29 6.87
CA PRO A 32 -17.28 11.57 6.85
C PRO A 32 -17.07 12.42 5.60
N PHE A 33 -16.07 12.10 4.76
CA PHE A 33 -15.69 12.87 3.57
C PHE A 33 -16.33 12.37 2.26
N GLY A 34 -17.31 11.47 2.35
CA GLY A 34 -18.05 10.94 1.20
C GLY A 34 -17.47 9.65 0.62
N ALA A 35 -18.23 8.99 -0.25
CA ALA A 35 -17.94 7.62 -0.72
C ALA A 35 -16.56 7.50 -1.38
N PHE A 36 -16.20 8.43 -2.26
CA PHE A 36 -14.90 8.41 -2.96
C PHE A 36 -13.72 8.46 -1.98
N ILE A 37 -13.77 9.39 -1.02
CA ILE A 37 -12.70 9.52 -0.03
C ILE A 37 -12.74 8.37 0.97
N THR A 38 -13.89 7.78 1.24
CA THR A 38 -14.01 6.56 2.05
C THR A 38 -13.27 5.39 1.39
N SER A 39 -13.54 5.10 0.11
CA SER A 39 -12.83 4.05 -0.63
C SER A 39 -11.31 4.32 -0.72
N LEU A 40 -10.91 5.57 -1.01
CA LEU A 40 -9.50 5.95 -1.00
C LEU A 40 -8.88 5.82 0.40
N GLY A 41 -9.70 5.99 1.42
CA GLY A 41 -9.33 5.96 2.84
C GLY A 41 -8.62 4.67 3.26
N GLY A 42 -9.02 3.53 2.72
CA GLY A 42 -8.34 2.26 2.95
C GLY A 42 -6.86 2.33 2.57
N THR A 43 -6.59 2.70 1.33
CA THR A 43 -5.22 2.90 0.83
C THR A 43 -4.47 3.99 1.60
N LEU A 44 -5.13 5.12 1.91
CA LEU A 44 -4.51 6.18 2.72
C LEU A 44 -4.17 5.71 4.14
N GLY A 45 -5.04 4.94 4.78
CA GLY A 45 -4.81 4.42 6.14
C GLY A 45 -3.56 3.56 6.22
N GLN A 46 -3.40 2.60 5.30
CA GLN A 46 -2.22 1.73 5.28
C GLN A 46 -0.92 2.47 4.89
N LEU A 47 -0.98 3.51 4.06
CA LEU A 47 0.17 4.34 3.70
C LEU A 47 0.55 5.34 4.81
N LEU A 48 -0.43 5.93 5.47
CA LEU A 48 -0.17 6.93 6.52
C LEU A 48 0.47 6.33 7.77
N MET A 49 0.14 5.09 8.13
CA MET A 49 0.67 4.49 9.35
C MET A 49 2.20 4.38 9.36
N PRO A 50 2.88 3.80 8.35
CA PRO A 50 4.34 3.79 8.34
C PRO A 50 4.96 5.19 8.26
N LEU A 51 4.31 6.16 7.61
CA LEU A 51 4.78 7.55 7.59
C LEU A 51 4.71 8.20 8.98
N ILE A 52 3.63 7.95 9.73
CA ILE A 52 3.51 8.41 11.12
C ILE A 52 4.61 7.78 11.99
N CYS A 53 4.82 6.47 11.86
CA CYS A 53 5.90 5.76 12.56
C CYS A 53 7.27 6.37 12.22
N MET A 54 7.56 6.58 10.94
CA MET A 54 8.80 7.23 10.49
C MET A 54 8.97 8.61 11.12
N GLY A 55 7.93 9.45 11.09
CA GLY A 55 7.97 10.78 11.69
C GLY A 55 8.23 10.76 13.20
N VAL A 56 7.59 9.85 13.94
CA VAL A 56 7.83 9.67 15.38
C VAL A 56 9.26 9.20 15.65
N LEU A 57 9.75 8.24 14.89
CA LEU A 57 11.11 7.71 15.04
C LEU A 57 12.16 8.78 14.76
N LEU A 58 12.01 9.57 13.69
CA LEU A 58 12.93 10.65 13.35
C LEU A 58 12.88 11.81 14.36
N LEU A 59 11.68 12.33 14.63
CA LEU A 59 11.53 13.62 15.32
C LEU A 59 11.52 13.47 16.84
N LYS A 60 10.88 12.42 17.38
CA LYS A 60 10.77 12.23 18.83
C LYS A 60 11.81 11.28 19.39
N LYS A 61 12.09 10.17 18.70
CA LYS A 61 13.00 9.13 19.17
C LYS A 61 14.44 9.34 18.70
N ARG A 62 14.67 10.17 17.69
CA ARG A 62 15.97 10.40 17.04
C ARG A 62 16.62 9.06 16.60
N ASP A 63 15.79 8.16 16.13
CA ASP A 63 16.18 6.85 15.62
C ASP A 63 16.06 6.82 14.08
N PRO A 64 17.12 7.22 13.37
CA PRO A 64 17.12 7.22 11.91
C PRO A 64 17.14 5.81 11.32
N PHE A 65 17.66 4.80 12.05
CA PHE A 65 17.64 3.42 11.57
C PHE A 65 16.20 2.86 11.62
N GLY A 66 15.51 2.99 12.75
CA GLY A 66 14.11 2.62 12.84
C GLY A 66 13.23 3.38 11.82
N ALA A 67 13.55 4.64 11.54
CA ALA A 67 12.87 5.41 10.51
C ALA A 67 13.11 4.86 9.09
N SER A 68 14.31 4.34 8.79
CA SER A 68 14.57 3.67 7.52
C SER A 68 13.73 2.39 7.37
N VAL A 69 13.53 1.64 8.45
CA VAL A 69 12.64 0.46 8.45
C VAL A 69 11.18 0.86 8.21
N ALA A 70 10.72 1.95 8.82
CA ALA A 70 9.37 2.47 8.59
C ALA A 70 9.19 2.95 7.13
N LEU A 71 10.22 3.56 6.53
CA LEU A 71 10.22 3.94 5.11
C LEU A 71 10.18 2.71 4.20
N TRP A 72 10.87 1.63 4.57
CA TRP A 72 10.80 0.36 3.86
C TRP A 72 9.37 -0.19 3.89
N TRP A 73 8.73 -0.20 5.06
CA TRP A 73 7.33 -0.60 5.22
C TRP A 73 6.38 0.28 4.39
N PHE A 74 6.62 1.60 4.32
CA PHE A 74 5.85 2.50 3.44
C PHE A 74 5.97 2.09 1.96
N GLY A 75 7.18 1.74 1.51
CA GLY A 75 7.40 1.25 0.15
C GLY A 75 6.71 -0.09 -0.12
N GLU A 76 6.73 -1.00 0.85
CA GLU A 76 6.08 -2.31 0.77
C GLU A 76 4.56 -2.19 0.58
N ASN A 77 3.91 -1.21 1.23
CA ASN A 77 2.48 -0.97 1.03
C ASN A 77 2.11 -0.69 -0.44
N PHE A 78 2.98 -0.06 -1.23
CA PHE A 78 2.72 0.10 -2.67
C PHE A 78 2.78 -1.22 -3.43
N LEU A 79 3.60 -2.18 -2.98
CA LEU A 79 3.63 -3.53 -3.56
C LEU A 79 2.36 -4.31 -3.20
N ASP A 80 1.82 -4.08 -2.01
CA ASP A 80 0.58 -4.66 -1.52
C ASP A 80 -0.66 -4.10 -2.26
N ILE A 81 -0.67 -2.79 -2.52
CA ILE A 81 -1.73 -2.09 -3.26
C ILE A 81 -1.72 -2.47 -4.76
N ALA A 82 -0.55 -2.70 -5.36
CA ALA A 82 -0.41 -2.87 -6.80
C ALA A 82 -1.24 -4.05 -7.38
N PRO A 83 -1.26 -5.27 -6.82
CA PRO A 83 -2.12 -6.35 -7.29
C PRO A 83 -3.61 -6.00 -7.19
N TYR A 84 -4.01 -5.35 -6.10
CA TYR A 84 -5.40 -4.93 -5.88
C TYR A 84 -5.85 -3.88 -6.91
N MET A 85 -4.98 -2.91 -7.20
CA MET A 85 -5.22 -1.93 -8.27
C MET A 85 -5.25 -2.60 -9.65
N ASN A 86 -4.37 -3.57 -9.90
CA ASN A 86 -4.30 -4.33 -11.16
C ASN A 86 -5.56 -5.17 -11.41
N ASP A 87 -6.24 -5.59 -10.34
CA ASP A 87 -7.47 -6.39 -10.39
C ASP A 87 -8.75 -5.54 -10.57
N ALA A 88 -8.64 -4.23 -10.64
CA ALA A 88 -9.78 -3.31 -10.65
C ALA A 88 -10.81 -3.60 -11.76
N ARG A 89 -10.36 -4.06 -12.95
CA ARG A 89 -11.24 -4.48 -14.04
C ARG A 89 -11.62 -5.95 -13.98
N ALA A 90 -10.71 -6.81 -13.54
CA ALA A 90 -10.90 -8.26 -13.55
C ALA A 90 -11.78 -8.73 -12.38
N GLY A 91 -11.62 -8.12 -11.20
CA GLY A 91 -12.37 -8.43 -10.00
C GLY A 91 -12.22 -9.89 -9.55
N GLN A 92 -11.03 -10.48 -9.76
CA GLN A 92 -10.77 -11.89 -9.51
C GLN A 92 -10.13 -12.15 -8.14
N LEU A 93 -9.57 -11.12 -7.51
CA LEU A 93 -9.02 -11.26 -6.17
C LEU A 93 -10.13 -11.40 -5.13
N PRO A 94 -9.93 -12.27 -4.12
CA PRO A 94 -10.86 -12.37 -3.01
C PRO A 94 -10.86 -11.08 -2.19
N LEU A 95 -12.04 -10.54 -1.95
CA LEU A 95 -12.28 -9.40 -1.08
C LEU A 95 -12.54 -9.86 0.35
N LEU A 96 -12.40 -8.95 1.31
CA LEU A 96 -12.84 -9.21 2.68
C LEU A 96 -14.33 -9.58 2.70
N GLY A 97 -14.65 -10.63 3.47
CA GLY A 97 -16.00 -11.17 3.50
C GLY A 97 -16.28 -12.29 2.51
N GLY A 98 -15.27 -12.74 1.74
CA GLY A 98 -15.35 -13.92 0.88
C GLY A 98 -15.98 -13.69 -0.49
N ASN A 99 -16.23 -12.43 -0.88
CA ASN A 99 -16.68 -12.06 -2.20
C ASN A 99 -15.51 -11.85 -3.16
N PHE A 100 -15.80 -11.85 -4.46
CA PHE A 100 -14.86 -11.43 -5.51
C PHE A 100 -15.35 -10.11 -6.12
N GLY A 101 -14.45 -9.28 -6.62
CA GLY A 101 -14.81 -7.97 -7.19
C GLY A 101 -15.88 -8.05 -8.26
N HIS A 102 -15.80 -9.04 -9.17
CA HIS A 102 -16.78 -9.25 -10.25
C HIS A 102 -18.18 -9.68 -9.76
N SER A 103 -18.31 -10.24 -8.56
CA SER A 103 -19.58 -10.72 -7.97
C SER A 103 -20.06 -9.88 -6.80
N ALA A 104 -19.23 -8.95 -6.31
CA ALA A 104 -19.59 -8.05 -5.24
C ALA A 104 -20.44 -6.86 -5.76
N PRO A 105 -21.25 -6.23 -4.88
CA PRO A 105 -21.92 -4.97 -5.23
C PRO A 105 -20.92 -3.89 -5.61
N TYR A 106 -21.32 -2.97 -6.51
CA TYR A 106 -20.50 -1.82 -6.90
C TYR A 106 -20.05 -1.02 -5.67
N GLY A 107 -18.76 -0.70 -5.62
CA GLY A 107 -18.14 0.01 -4.50
C GLY A 107 -17.51 -0.90 -3.44
N PHE A 108 -17.64 -2.23 -3.53
CA PHE A 108 -16.94 -3.16 -2.64
C PHE A 108 -15.46 -3.34 -2.99
N HIS A 109 -15.11 -3.20 -4.26
CA HIS A 109 -13.73 -3.20 -4.71
C HIS A 109 -13.26 -1.75 -4.85
N ASP A 110 -12.49 -1.25 -3.89
CA ASP A 110 -12.11 0.16 -3.81
C ASP A 110 -11.49 0.69 -5.09
N TRP A 111 -10.49 -0.01 -5.63
CA TRP A 111 -9.80 0.46 -6.82
C TRP A 111 -10.67 0.39 -8.09
N GLN A 112 -11.62 -0.57 -8.18
CA GLN A 112 -12.62 -0.56 -9.25
C GLN A 112 -13.48 0.71 -9.15
N TYR A 113 -13.99 1.01 -7.95
CA TYR A 113 -14.81 2.19 -7.70
C TYR A 113 -14.03 3.48 -8.00
N LEU A 114 -12.86 3.65 -7.39
CA LEU A 114 -12.04 4.86 -7.53
C LEU A 114 -11.66 5.12 -8.99
N LEU A 115 -11.22 4.10 -9.71
CA LEU A 115 -10.81 4.24 -11.11
C LEU A 115 -12.00 4.42 -12.05
N THR A 116 -13.17 3.86 -11.73
CA THR A 116 -14.41 4.10 -12.49
C THR A 116 -14.88 5.54 -12.32
N GLU A 117 -15.01 6.02 -11.08
CA GLU A 117 -15.48 7.38 -10.78
C GLU A 117 -14.52 8.46 -11.30
N SER A 118 -13.23 8.17 -11.39
CA SER A 118 -12.23 9.08 -11.96
C SER A 118 -12.06 8.96 -13.48
N GLY A 119 -12.71 7.99 -14.15
CA GLY A 119 -12.55 7.74 -15.59
C GLY A 119 -11.21 7.11 -15.96
N LEU A 120 -10.49 6.55 -14.99
CA LEU A 120 -9.14 5.99 -15.16
C LEU A 120 -9.10 4.46 -15.19
N LEU A 121 -10.24 3.78 -15.21
CA LEU A 121 -10.31 2.32 -15.11
C LEU A 121 -9.47 1.58 -16.16
N GLN A 122 -9.39 2.14 -17.39
CA GLN A 122 -8.58 1.57 -18.47
C GLN A 122 -7.08 1.60 -18.20
N TYR A 123 -6.63 2.39 -17.24
CA TYR A 123 -5.22 2.56 -16.87
C TYR A 123 -4.81 1.76 -15.63
N ASP A 124 -5.69 0.91 -15.08
CA ASP A 124 -5.45 0.10 -13.88
C ASP A 124 -4.10 -0.62 -13.89
N HIS A 125 -3.76 -1.31 -14.99
CA HIS A 125 -2.49 -2.02 -15.13
C HIS A 125 -1.27 -1.08 -15.19
N ILE A 126 -1.41 0.12 -15.76
CA ILE A 126 -0.32 1.11 -15.81
C ILE A 126 -0.10 1.70 -14.43
N LEU A 127 -1.19 2.04 -13.74
CA LEU A 127 -1.15 2.59 -12.38
C LEU A 127 -0.60 1.56 -11.38
N ALA A 128 -1.02 0.29 -11.49
CA ALA A 128 -0.49 -0.81 -10.69
C ALA A 128 1.03 -0.99 -10.88
N LYS A 129 1.52 -0.95 -12.12
CA LYS A 129 2.96 -1.01 -12.41
C LYS A 129 3.71 0.20 -11.85
N ALA A 130 3.14 1.40 -11.95
CA ALA A 130 3.73 2.60 -11.38
C ALA A 130 3.82 2.51 -9.87
N ALA A 131 2.75 2.04 -9.18
CA ALA A 131 2.75 1.80 -7.75
C ALA A 131 3.82 0.77 -7.35
N PHE A 132 3.87 -0.38 -8.03
CA PHE A 132 4.86 -1.42 -7.78
C PHE A 132 6.30 -0.91 -7.94
N LEU A 133 6.58 -0.18 -9.02
CA LEU A 133 7.91 0.39 -9.28
C LEU A 133 8.29 1.44 -8.22
N MET A 134 7.35 2.32 -7.87
CA MET A 134 7.55 3.34 -6.84
C MET A 134 7.86 2.70 -5.49
N GLY A 135 7.08 1.70 -5.08
CA GLY A 135 7.33 0.96 -3.85
C GLY A 135 8.70 0.28 -3.84
N SER A 136 9.06 -0.39 -4.94
CA SER A 136 10.36 -1.05 -5.08
C SER A 136 11.53 -0.07 -4.96
N ILE A 137 11.42 1.12 -5.55
CA ILE A 137 12.44 2.17 -5.46
C ILE A 137 12.55 2.68 -4.01
N ILE A 138 11.42 2.96 -3.35
CA ILE A 138 11.39 3.42 -1.96
C ILE A 138 12.03 2.37 -1.04
N MET A 139 11.69 1.09 -1.20
CA MET A 139 12.28 0.00 -0.43
C MET A 139 13.79 -0.09 -0.63
N LEU A 140 14.27 0.02 -1.88
CA LEU A 140 15.71 0.02 -2.17
C LEU A 140 16.41 1.20 -1.50
N LEU A 141 15.87 2.40 -1.63
CA LEU A 141 16.43 3.60 -1.00
C LEU A 141 16.46 3.49 0.52
N SER A 142 15.43 2.91 1.14
CA SER A 142 15.38 2.71 2.58
C SER A 142 16.43 1.70 3.07
N LEU A 143 16.66 0.62 2.31
CA LEU A 143 17.71 -0.36 2.60
C LEU A 143 19.12 0.26 2.48
N LEU A 144 19.37 1.07 1.44
CA LEU A 144 20.62 1.79 1.28
C LEU A 144 20.84 2.78 2.43
N TRP A 145 19.82 3.52 2.83
CA TRP A 145 19.90 4.44 3.95
C TRP A 145 20.16 3.71 5.27
N GLY A 146 19.39 2.66 5.58
CA GLY A 146 19.59 1.85 6.79
C GLY A 146 20.97 1.19 6.83
N GLY A 147 21.43 0.64 5.70
CA GLY A 147 22.77 0.06 5.55
C GLY A 147 23.87 1.07 5.77
N PHE A 148 23.75 2.28 5.20
CA PHE A 148 24.70 3.38 5.45
C PHE A 148 24.79 3.75 6.94
N LEU A 149 23.65 3.82 7.63
CA LEU A 149 23.62 4.14 9.06
C LEU A 149 24.32 3.07 9.90
N LEU A 150 24.12 1.79 9.59
CA LEU A 150 24.79 0.69 10.28
C LEU A 150 26.31 0.74 10.06
N LEU A 151 26.76 0.94 8.82
CA LEU A 151 28.19 1.06 8.52
C LEU A 151 28.85 2.22 9.26
N LYS A 152 28.15 3.36 9.37
CA LYS A 152 28.63 4.53 10.12
C LYS A 152 28.77 4.27 11.62
N GLN A 153 27.97 3.38 12.20
CA GLN A 153 28.09 3.01 13.62
C GLN A 153 29.27 2.06 13.90
N ILE A 154 29.69 1.29 12.90
CA ILE A 154 30.77 0.31 13.01
C ILE A 154 32.15 0.96 12.70
N SER A 155 32.15 2.05 11.96
CA SER A 155 33.40 2.78 11.65
C SER A 155 33.86 3.58 12.87
N PRO A 156 35.11 3.35 13.37
CA PRO A 156 35.65 4.02 14.54
C PRO A 156 35.82 5.53 14.33
#